data_730d51165eacdb79f01f9c4b9f630e5c
#
_entry.id   730d51165eacdb79f01f9c4b9f630e5c
#
_cell.length_a   1.000
_cell.length_b   1.000
_cell.length_c   1.000
_cell.angle_alpha   90.00
_cell.angle_beta   90.00
_cell.angle_gamma   90.00
#
_symmetry.space_group_name_H-M   'P 1'
#
loop_
_entity.id
_entity.type
_entity.pdbx_description
1 polymer ?
#
loop_
_entity_poly.entity_id
_entity_poly.type
_entity_poly.pdbx_seq_one_letter_code
_entity_poly.pdbx_strand_id
1 'polypeptide(L)'
;KFSMRLAESALSQWFCGIDRLEQIKVPTKSTLERYDKMMPEAQVRELVDRLNRSGVEDAVRMDLEKAMRMDLYLSDTTCVKANIHFPTDWVLLRDAVSTLMKAVKVIRKHGLKHRMPDPDSFLKEANRLSIEMSNSRRRPDSAKRRKKVLRHMKQLAKTVQKHAQRYSTRLQADWRKETDLREGEMRQIVSRIGLVVAQLPAAIRQAHERIIGERLVENRDKILSLYEPDIHVIVRNKAGAEVEFGNTLFLAEQKDGLIVDWKLEKEISRGDIALMKASLPRMKAVFGDYPDSVGGDRGFASKASHEFLSKEKIVDAICPRDPHVLKERMKNPTFRKTQKRRSQTEGRIGILKNNFLGRPLLSEG
;
A
#
# COMPACT_ATOMS: atom_id res chain seq x y z
N LYS A 1 9.21 7.42 14.05
CA LYS A 1 8.07 7.87 14.91
C LYS A 1 7.77 6.86 16.03
N PHE A 2 7.67 5.55 15.75
CA PHE A 2 7.36 4.55 16.78
C PHE A 2 8.43 4.52 17.88
N SER A 3 9.73 4.40 17.53
CA SER A 3 10.84 4.42 18.49
C SER A 3 10.84 5.67 19.38
N MET A 4 10.53 6.85 18.80
CA MET A 4 10.43 8.09 19.58
C MET A 4 9.27 8.04 20.57
N ARG A 5 8.08 7.58 20.12
CA ARG A 5 6.91 7.43 20.99
C ARG A 5 7.15 6.44 22.12
N LEU A 6 7.82 5.31 21.80
CA LEU A 6 8.18 4.32 22.80
C LEU A 6 9.16 4.91 23.83
N ALA A 7 10.12 5.75 23.39
CA ALA A 7 11.05 6.44 24.30
C ALA A 7 10.36 7.47 25.22
N GLU A 8 9.28 8.11 24.75
CA GLU A 8 8.57 9.19 25.46
C GLU A 8 7.39 8.69 26.31
N SER A 9 6.83 7.51 26.01
CA SER A 9 5.61 7.00 26.66
C SER A 9 5.92 5.93 27.70
N ALA A 10 5.79 6.30 28.96
CA ALA A 10 5.92 5.38 30.08
C ALA A 10 4.96 4.18 30.02
N LEU A 11 3.71 4.42 29.55
CA LEU A 11 2.73 3.35 29.36
C LEU A 11 3.13 2.37 28.26
N SER A 12 3.65 2.90 27.14
CA SER A 12 4.15 2.06 26.04
C SER A 12 5.39 1.25 26.45
N GLN A 13 6.26 1.83 27.26
CA GLN A 13 7.43 1.13 27.81
C GLN A 13 7.00 -0.01 28.71
N TRP A 14 6.09 0.25 29.65
CA TRP A 14 5.53 -0.78 30.52
C TRP A 14 4.87 -1.91 29.73
N PHE A 15 4.05 -1.57 28.76
CA PHE A 15 3.40 -2.56 27.87
C PHE A 15 4.41 -3.42 27.09
N CYS A 16 5.54 -2.84 26.68
CA CYS A 16 6.62 -3.56 25.99
C CYS A 16 7.59 -4.26 26.95
N GLY A 17 7.32 -4.28 28.26
CA GLY A 17 8.20 -4.91 29.24
C GLY A 17 9.54 -4.20 29.43
N ILE A 18 9.64 -2.91 29.09
CA ILE A 18 10.86 -2.12 29.28
C ILE A 18 10.88 -1.66 30.75
N ASP A 19 11.88 -2.15 31.49
CA ASP A 19 12.08 -1.76 32.89
C ASP A 19 12.49 -0.27 32.98
N ARG A 20 11.91 0.44 33.93
CA ARG A 20 12.19 1.86 34.21
C ARG A 20 13.42 2.07 35.10
N LEU A 21 13.92 1.02 35.74
CA LEU A 21 15.07 1.10 36.65
C LEU A 21 16.38 1.09 35.87
N GLU A 22 16.40 0.70 34.61
CA GLU A 22 17.54 0.72 33.74
C GLU A 22 17.46 1.82 32.68
N GLN A 23 18.61 2.07 32.02
CA GLN A 23 18.65 2.97 30.88
C GLN A 23 17.72 2.46 29.75
N ILE A 24 16.72 3.27 29.39
CA ILE A 24 15.72 2.90 28.37
C ILE A 24 16.41 2.67 27.04
N LYS A 25 16.47 1.41 26.59
CA LYS A 25 16.97 1.01 25.27
C LYS A 25 15.80 0.81 24.32
N VAL A 26 15.58 1.76 23.42
CA VAL A 26 14.54 1.69 22.43
C VAL A 26 15.11 1.14 21.11
N PRO A 27 14.42 0.20 20.44
CA PRO A 27 14.87 -0.31 19.14
C PRO A 27 15.02 0.82 18.13
N THR A 28 16.10 0.82 17.37
CA THR A 28 16.29 1.76 16.27
C THR A 28 15.31 1.48 15.13
N LYS A 29 15.11 2.46 14.23
CA LYS A 29 14.28 2.27 13.03
C LYS A 29 14.71 1.03 12.23
N SER A 30 16.02 0.86 11.99
CA SER A 30 16.55 -0.28 11.25
C SER A 30 16.35 -1.62 11.96
N THR A 31 16.33 -1.64 13.28
CA THR A 31 16.00 -2.84 14.07
C THR A 31 14.53 -3.20 13.87
N LEU A 32 13.61 -2.24 13.97
CA LEU A 32 12.18 -2.46 13.74
C LEU A 32 11.90 -2.94 12.31
N GLU A 33 12.48 -2.31 11.30
CA GLU A 33 12.37 -2.74 9.90
C GLU A 33 12.87 -4.16 9.65
N ARG A 34 13.87 -4.59 10.42
CA ARG A 34 14.35 -5.98 10.38
C ARG A 34 13.32 -6.94 10.97
N TYR A 35 12.71 -6.59 12.08
CA TYR A 35 11.63 -7.39 12.69
C TYR A 35 10.39 -7.47 11.81
N ASP A 36 9.97 -6.37 11.18
CA ASP A 36 8.85 -6.37 10.25
C ASP A 36 9.04 -7.38 9.11
N LYS A 37 10.26 -7.50 8.60
CA LYS A 37 10.59 -8.48 7.55
C LYS A 37 10.64 -9.94 8.04
N MET A 38 10.78 -10.15 9.33
CA MET A 38 10.83 -11.49 9.95
C MET A 38 9.45 -12.04 10.29
N MET A 39 8.43 -11.20 10.41
CA MET A 39 7.06 -11.61 10.75
C MET A 39 6.17 -11.63 9.50
N PRO A 40 5.84 -12.80 8.95
CA PRO A 40 4.84 -12.93 7.89
C PRO A 40 3.46 -12.42 8.34
N GLU A 41 2.66 -11.90 7.40
CA GLU A 41 1.30 -11.39 7.68
C GLU A 41 0.44 -12.38 8.48
N ALA A 42 0.57 -13.68 8.20
CA ALA A 42 -0.16 -14.72 8.91
C ALA A 42 0.16 -14.78 10.41
N GLN A 43 1.43 -14.61 10.78
CA GLN A 43 1.84 -14.59 12.19
C GLN A 43 1.37 -13.32 12.91
N VAL A 44 1.42 -12.17 12.21
CA VAL A 44 0.88 -10.91 12.76
C VAL A 44 -0.62 -11.06 13.01
N ARG A 45 -1.35 -11.67 12.07
CA ARG A 45 -2.78 -11.94 12.23
C ARG A 45 -3.07 -12.85 13.42
N GLU A 46 -2.36 -13.95 13.53
CA GLU A 46 -2.51 -14.87 14.68
C GLU A 46 -2.25 -14.17 16.01
N LEU A 47 -1.23 -13.30 16.07
CA LEU A 47 -0.94 -12.52 17.27
C LEU A 47 -2.10 -11.57 17.60
N VAL A 48 -2.65 -10.84 16.63
CA VAL A 48 -3.79 -9.94 16.82
C VAL A 48 -5.04 -10.73 17.26
N ASP A 49 -5.30 -11.89 16.66
CA ASP A 49 -6.43 -12.75 17.03
C ASP A 49 -6.29 -13.30 18.47
N ARG A 50 -5.07 -13.63 18.90
CA ARG A 50 -4.79 -14.02 20.30
C ARG A 50 -5.01 -12.84 21.25
N LEU A 51 -4.51 -11.64 20.90
CA LEU A 51 -4.74 -10.43 21.71
C LEU A 51 -6.22 -10.10 21.85
N ASN A 52 -7.01 -10.24 20.77
CA ASN A 52 -8.44 -10.02 20.83
C ASN A 52 -9.13 -11.04 21.74
N ARG A 53 -8.78 -12.32 21.66
CA ARG A 53 -9.32 -13.37 22.56
C ARG A 53 -8.95 -13.13 24.03
N SER A 54 -7.66 -12.88 24.29
CA SER A 54 -7.20 -12.56 25.66
C SER A 54 -7.88 -11.31 26.20
N GLY A 55 -8.11 -10.29 25.35
CA GLY A 55 -8.85 -9.09 25.73
C GLY A 55 -10.29 -9.39 26.16
N VAL A 56 -10.99 -10.33 25.51
CA VAL A 56 -12.32 -10.78 25.93
C VAL A 56 -12.25 -11.49 27.28
N GLU A 57 -11.32 -12.43 27.45
CA GLU A 57 -11.13 -13.17 28.70
C GLU A 57 -10.77 -12.25 29.86
N ASP A 58 -9.89 -11.29 29.63
CA ASP A 58 -9.49 -10.30 30.64
C ASP A 58 -10.63 -9.32 30.97
N ALA A 59 -11.43 -8.94 29.97
CA ALA A 59 -12.62 -8.09 30.20
C ALA A 59 -13.63 -8.79 31.11
N VAL A 60 -13.89 -10.09 30.93
CA VAL A 60 -14.75 -10.91 31.82
C VAL A 60 -14.14 -10.93 33.23
N ARG A 61 -12.84 -11.21 33.35
CA ARG A 61 -12.15 -11.29 34.64
C ARG A 61 -12.17 -9.96 35.42
N MET A 62 -12.17 -8.82 34.68
CA MET A 62 -12.18 -7.47 35.24
C MET A 62 -13.60 -6.88 35.37
N ASP A 63 -14.65 -7.66 35.14
CA ASP A 63 -16.06 -7.20 35.10
C ASP A 63 -16.32 -6.12 34.05
N LEU A 64 -15.58 -6.18 32.95
CA LEU A 64 -15.64 -5.26 31.81
C LEU A 64 -16.31 -5.89 30.57
N GLU A 65 -17.13 -6.92 30.75
CA GLU A 65 -17.75 -7.69 29.66
C GLU A 65 -18.37 -6.82 28.56
N LYS A 66 -19.00 -5.71 28.95
CA LYS A 66 -19.65 -4.80 27.99
C LYS A 66 -18.67 -4.09 27.05
N ALA A 67 -17.40 -3.91 27.45
CA ALA A 67 -16.40 -3.20 26.67
C ALA A 67 -15.88 -4.01 25.48
N MET A 68 -15.96 -5.36 25.58
CA MET A 68 -15.44 -6.26 24.54
C MET A 68 -16.53 -6.98 23.74
N ARG A 69 -17.81 -6.64 23.96
CA ARG A 69 -18.92 -7.23 23.21
C ARG A 69 -18.94 -6.78 21.76
N MET A 70 -19.26 -7.72 20.88
CA MET A 70 -19.49 -7.49 19.47
C MET A 70 -20.93 -7.06 19.16
N ASP A 71 -21.50 -6.16 20.00
CA ASP A 71 -22.87 -5.62 19.79
C ASP A 71 -22.96 -4.87 18.45
N LEU A 72 -21.88 -4.21 18.07
CA LEU A 72 -21.81 -3.43 16.84
C LEU A 72 -20.46 -3.64 16.15
N TYR A 73 -20.52 -4.05 14.91
CA TYR A 73 -19.40 -4.16 14.01
C TYR A 73 -19.50 -3.08 12.93
N LEU A 74 -18.51 -2.22 12.82
CA LEU A 74 -18.43 -1.16 11.84
C LEU A 74 -17.27 -1.42 10.90
N SER A 75 -17.56 -1.44 9.60
CA SER A 75 -16.54 -1.63 8.57
C SER A 75 -16.38 -0.40 7.69
N ASP A 76 -15.14 -0.15 7.28
CA ASP A 76 -14.81 0.89 6.31
C ASP A 76 -13.56 0.48 5.51
N THR A 77 -13.37 1.09 4.35
CA THR A 77 -12.19 0.91 3.51
C THR A 77 -11.50 2.24 3.25
N THR A 78 -10.18 2.17 3.18
CA THR A 78 -9.38 3.35 2.88
C THR A 78 -8.23 3.02 1.96
N CYS A 79 -7.71 4.02 1.23
CA CYS A 79 -6.47 3.88 0.48
C CYS A 79 -5.27 4.13 1.38
N VAL A 80 -4.36 3.17 1.46
CA VAL A 80 -3.00 3.39 1.93
C VAL A 80 -2.21 3.90 0.72
N LYS A 81 -1.94 5.21 0.72
CA LYS A 81 -1.29 5.87 -0.43
C LYS A 81 0.17 5.45 -0.55
N ALA A 82 0.56 5.00 -1.71
CA ALA A 82 1.96 4.74 -2.05
C ALA A 82 2.75 6.05 -2.15
N ASN A 83 4.03 6.00 -1.81
CA ASN A 83 4.95 7.13 -1.94
C ASN A 83 5.52 7.22 -3.36
N ILE A 84 4.65 7.48 -4.32
CA ILE A 84 5.01 7.60 -5.73
C ILE A 84 4.68 8.97 -6.30
N HIS A 85 5.44 9.40 -7.30
CA HIS A 85 5.05 10.52 -8.15
C HIS A 85 3.81 10.16 -8.97
N PHE A 86 3.08 11.16 -9.45
CA PHE A 86 2.00 10.92 -10.40
C PHE A 86 2.55 10.08 -11.58
N PRO A 87 2.03 8.86 -11.83
CA PRO A 87 2.63 7.91 -12.76
C PRO A 87 2.38 8.31 -14.21
N THR A 88 3.29 9.10 -14.76
CA THR A 88 3.33 9.41 -16.18
C THR A 88 4.27 8.44 -16.91
N ASP A 89 3.82 7.89 -18.02
CA ASP A 89 4.52 6.81 -18.73
C ASP A 89 5.99 7.13 -19.05
N TRP A 90 6.28 8.35 -19.51
CA TRP A 90 7.67 8.73 -19.84
C TRP A 90 8.54 9.00 -18.60
N VAL A 91 7.91 9.37 -17.48
CA VAL A 91 8.61 9.52 -16.19
C VAL A 91 9.05 8.16 -15.69
N LEU A 92 8.19 7.13 -15.77
CA LEU A 92 8.57 5.75 -15.43
C LEU A 92 9.78 5.28 -16.25
N LEU A 93 9.82 5.56 -17.57
CA LEU A 93 10.97 5.20 -18.41
C LEU A 93 12.24 5.95 -18.02
N ARG A 94 12.15 7.25 -17.70
CA ARG A 94 13.28 8.04 -17.19
C ARG A 94 13.79 7.47 -15.86
N ASP A 95 12.88 7.14 -14.95
CA ASP A 95 13.22 6.63 -13.62
C ASP A 95 13.86 5.23 -13.70
N ALA A 96 13.40 4.39 -14.64
CA ALA A 96 14.07 3.13 -14.96
C ALA A 96 15.54 3.36 -15.38
N VAL A 97 15.78 4.24 -16.36
CA VAL A 97 17.13 4.57 -16.81
C VAL A 97 17.97 5.13 -15.67
N SER A 98 17.38 6.03 -14.86
CA SER A 98 18.09 6.65 -13.72
C SER A 98 18.51 5.59 -12.70
N THR A 99 17.60 4.71 -12.29
CA THR A 99 17.88 3.70 -11.27
C THR A 99 18.90 2.66 -11.76
N LEU A 100 18.73 2.16 -12.98
CA LEU A 100 19.64 1.17 -13.54
C LEU A 100 21.05 1.75 -13.73
N MET A 101 21.18 2.97 -14.22
CA MET A 101 22.50 3.59 -14.42
C MET A 101 23.17 4.00 -13.11
N LYS A 102 22.40 4.46 -12.11
CA LYS A 102 22.93 4.69 -10.76
C LYS A 102 23.46 3.40 -10.14
N ALA A 103 22.73 2.29 -10.27
CA ALA A 103 23.19 1.00 -9.79
C ALA A 103 24.48 0.56 -10.49
N VAL A 104 24.57 0.70 -11.82
CA VAL A 104 25.79 0.41 -12.58
C VAL A 104 26.95 1.31 -12.14
N LYS A 105 26.71 2.61 -11.88
CA LYS A 105 27.77 3.51 -11.34
C LYS A 105 28.31 3.03 -10.01
N VAL A 106 27.44 2.57 -9.10
CA VAL A 106 27.87 1.99 -7.82
C VAL A 106 28.72 0.76 -8.06
N ILE A 107 28.28 -0.18 -8.89
CA ILE A 107 29.05 -1.40 -9.22
C ILE A 107 30.42 -1.04 -9.78
N ARG A 108 30.51 -0.07 -10.70
CA ARG A 108 31.77 0.37 -11.29
C ARG A 108 32.69 1.07 -10.29
N LYS A 109 32.13 1.84 -9.36
CA LYS A 109 32.89 2.49 -8.28
C LYS A 109 33.56 1.47 -7.38
N HIS A 110 32.93 0.32 -7.16
CA HIS A 110 33.43 -0.77 -6.32
C HIS A 110 34.31 -1.80 -7.06
N GLY A 111 34.79 -1.46 -8.28
CA GLY A 111 35.84 -2.24 -8.96
C GLY A 111 35.41 -2.94 -10.23
N LEU A 112 34.18 -3.47 -10.30
CA LEU A 112 33.71 -4.24 -11.45
C LEU A 112 33.47 -3.31 -12.66
N LYS A 113 34.29 -3.44 -13.70
CA LYS A 113 34.21 -2.69 -14.95
C LYS A 113 33.83 -3.61 -16.11
N HIS A 114 32.90 -3.20 -16.92
CA HIS A 114 32.53 -3.87 -18.16
C HIS A 114 32.35 -2.83 -19.27
N ARG A 115 32.60 -3.26 -20.52
CA ARG A 115 32.53 -2.36 -21.68
C ARG A 115 31.12 -1.80 -21.88
N MET A 116 31.00 -0.48 -21.71
CA MET A 116 29.81 0.30 -22.02
C MET A 116 30.18 1.80 -22.11
N PRO A 117 29.36 2.62 -22.78
CA PRO A 117 29.49 4.08 -22.70
C PRO A 117 29.36 4.56 -21.24
N ASP A 118 29.80 5.80 -20.99
CA ASP A 118 29.66 6.39 -19.66
C ASP A 118 28.19 6.39 -19.18
N PRO A 119 27.88 5.83 -18.00
CA PRO A 119 26.54 5.86 -17.45
C PRO A 119 25.90 7.25 -17.37
N ASP A 120 26.71 8.29 -17.15
CA ASP A 120 26.20 9.67 -17.08
C ASP A 120 25.66 10.17 -18.43
N SER A 121 26.15 9.66 -19.55
CA SER A 121 25.60 9.98 -20.87
C SER A 121 24.15 9.53 -21.02
N PHE A 122 23.83 8.33 -20.53
CA PHE A 122 22.45 7.80 -20.52
C PHE A 122 21.52 8.60 -19.59
N LEU A 123 22.03 9.03 -18.42
CA LEU A 123 21.28 9.85 -17.48
C LEU A 123 20.94 11.24 -18.08
N LYS A 124 21.92 11.90 -18.69
CA LYS A 124 21.72 13.18 -19.38
C LYS A 124 20.69 13.06 -20.50
N GLU A 125 20.80 12.02 -21.31
CA GLU A 125 19.90 11.80 -22.45
C GLU A 125 18.46 11.49 -21.98
N ALA A 126 18.28 10.65 -20.95
CA ALA A 126 16.97 10.37 -20.38
C ALA A 126 16.29 11.64 -19.84
N ASN A 127 17.03 12.49 -19.13
CA ASN A 127 16.52 13.76 -18.63
C ASN A 127 16.16 14.71 -19.77
N ARG A 128 17.00 14.84 -20.80
CA ARG A 128 16.74 15.66 -21.99
C ARG A 128 15.45 15.24 -22.68
N LEU A 129 15.27 13.93 -22.93
CA LEU A 129 14.06 13.38 -23.55
C LEU A 129 12.82 13.59 -22.67
N SER A 130 12.94 13.47 -21.36
CA SER A 130 11.83 13.72 -20.43
C SER A 130 11.38 15.18 -20.45
N ILE A 131 12.31 16.12 -20.47
CA ILE A 131 12.02 17.56 -20.59
C ILE A 131 11.36 17.85 -21.94
N GLU A 132 11.90 17.27 -23.02
CA GLU A 132 11.32 17.43 -24.36
C GLU A 132 9.90 16.89 -24.44
N MET A 133 9.62 15.74 -23.82
CA MET A 133 8.27 15.17 -23.72
C MET A 133 7.30 16.11 -23.00
N SER A 134 7.72 16.68 -21.87
CA SER A 134 6.90 17.61 -21.08
C SER A 134 6.61 18.90 -21.86
N ASN A 135 7.62 19.48 -22.50
CA ASN A 135 7.50 20.72 -23.27
C ASN A 135 6.69 20.55 -24.56
N SER A 136 6.63 19.34 -25.10
CA SER A 136 5.88 19.04 -26.34
C SER A 136 4.38 19.29 -26.21
N ARG A 137 3.80 19.21 -25.01
CA ARG A 137 2.33 19.37 -24.79
C ARG A 137 1.77 20.73 -25.27
N ARG A 138 2.60 21.78 -25.28
CA ARG A 138 2.18 23.15 -25.59
C ARG A 138 2.34 23.53 -27.07
N ARG A 139 2.70 22.58 -27.94
CA ARG A 139 3.01 22.87 -29.36
C ARG A 139 1.92 22.32 -30.29
N PRO A 140 1.70 22.95 -31.43
CA PRO A 140 0.70 22.51 -32.42
C PRO A 140 0.95 21.08 -32.93
N ASP A 141 2.21 20.67 -33.07
CA ASP A 141 2.64 19.33 -33.52
C ASP A 141 2.85 18.34 -32.39
N SER A 142 2.25 18.59 -31.23
CA SER A 142 2.42 17.87 -29.96
C SER A 142 2.40 16.34 -30.13
N ALA A 143 1.39 15.79 -30.80
CA ALA A 143 1.23 14.33 -30.95
C ALA A 143 2.39 13.70 -31.73
N LYS A 144 2.77 14.25 -32.88
CA LYS A 144 3.87 13.76 -33.72
C LYS A 144 5.20 13.79 -32.99
N ARG A 145 5.46 14.91 -32.29
CA ARG A 145 6.69 15.11 -31.52
C ARG A 145 6.80 14.13 -30.34
N ARG A 146 5.74 13.98 -29.56
CA ARG A 146 5.68 13.03 -28.44
C ARG A 146 5.90 11.58 -28.89
N LYS A 147 5.30 11.17 -30.00
CA LYS A 147 5.54 9.85 -30.61
C LYS A 147 7.00 9.64 -31.00
N LYS A 148 7.67 10.66 -31.54
CA LYS A 148 9.11 10.61 -31.88
C LYS A 148 9.97 10.49 -30.65
N VAL A 149 9.76 11.34 -29.65
CA VAL A 149 10.54 11.33 -28.39
C VAL A 149 10.35 10.00 -27.66
N LEU A 150 9.13 9.46 -27.58
CA LEU A 150 8.89 8.18 -26.94
C LEU A 150 9.65 7.02 -27.63
N ARG A 151 9.76 7.03 -28.97
CA ARG A 151 10.55 5.99 -29.67
C ARG A 151 12.00 6.01 -29.20
N HIS A 152 12.61 7.19 -29.05
CA HIS A 152 13.96 7.34 -28.53
C HIS A 152 14.07 6.89 -27.08
N MET A 153 13.14 7.29 -26.20
CA MET A 153 13.12 6.84 -24.80
C MET A 153 13.01 5.32 -24.67
N LYS A 154 12.17 4.68 -25.48
CA LYS A 154 12.03 3.21 -25.50
C LYS A 154 13.35 2.54 -25.90
N GLN A 155 14.04 3.06 -26.92
CA GLN A 155 15.31 2.49 -27.36
C GLN A 155 16.39 2.67 -26.30
N LEU A 156 16.48 3.87 -25.70
CA LEU A 156 17.38 4.17 -24.60
C LEU A 156 17.16 3.21 -23.42
N ALA A 157 15.91 3.06 -22.98
CA ALA A 157 15.53 2.17 -21.87
C ALA A 157 15.92 0.70 -22.13
N LYS A 158 15.68 0.19 -23.35
CA LYS A 158 16.10 -1.17 -23.75
C LYS A 158 17.60 -1.35 -23.75
N THR A 159 18.37 -0.35 -24.21
CA THR A 159 19.83 -0.38 -24.20
C THR A 159 20.37 -0.40 -22.77
N VAL A 160 19.84 0.47 -21.92
CA VAL A 160 20.20 0.57 -20.51
C VAL A 160 19.83 -0.73 -19.75
N GLN A 161 18.67 -1.32 -20.04
CA GLN A 161 18.27 -2.62 -19.49
C GLN A 161 19.31 -3.71 -19.78
N LYS A 162 19.75 -3.81 -21.03
CA LYS A 162 20.77 -4.81 -21.42
C LYS A 162 22.09 -4.61 -20.68
N HIS A 163 22.55 -3.36 -20.52
CA HIS A 163 23.76 -3.06 -19.77
C HIS A 163 23.61 -3.43 -18.30
N ALA A 164 22.51 -3.02 -17.66
CA ALA A 164 22.26 -3.31 -16.26
C ALA A 164 22.14 -4.82 -15.98
N GLN A 165 21.48 -5.58 -16.86
CA GLN A 165 21.42 -7.04 -16.78
C GLN A 165 22.80 -7.67 -16.81
N ARG A 166 23.66 -7.28 -17.76
CA ARG A 166 25.04 -7.79 -17.87
C ARG A 166 25.85 -7.51 -16.60
N TYR A 167 25.75 -6.29 -16.07
CA TYR A 167 26.40 -5.92 -14.82
C TYR A 167 25.86 -6.74 -13.63
N SER A 168 24.55 -6.92 -13.55
CA SER A 168 23.91 -7.71 -12.49
C SER A 168 24.35 -9.17 -12.52
N THR A 169 24.35 -9.80 -13.70
CA THR A 169 24.80 -11.20 -13.88
C THR A 169 26.27 -11.36 -13.50
N ARG A 170 27.14 -10.46 -13.97
CA ARG A 170 28.56 -10.52 -13.64
C ARG A 170 28.82 -10.24 -12.15
N LEU A 171 28.11 -9.29 -11.58
CA LEU A 171 28.19 -9.02 -10.14
C LEU A 171 27.81 -10.25 -9.31
N GLN A 172 26.74 -10.97 -9.68
CA GLN A 172 26.34 -12.19 -8.99
C GLN A 172 27.37 -13.30 -9.08
N ALA A 173 28.05 -13.43 -10.24
CA ALA A 173 29.05 -14.48 -10.46
C ALA A 173 30.37 -14.20 -9.74
N ASP A 174 30.88 -12.99 -9.83
CA ASP A 174 32.26 -12.66 -9.49
C ASP A 174 32.45 -11.55 -8.43
N TRP A 175 31.41 -11.16 -7.70
CA TRP A 175 31.45 -10.00 -6.80
C TRP A 175 32.59 -10.05 -5.77
N ARG A 176 32.90 -11.23 -5.21
CA ARG A 176 34.01 -11.38 -4.24
C ARG A 176 35.39 -11.16 -4.82
N LYS A 177 35.54 -11.39 -6.11
CA LYS A 177 36.82 -11.27 -6.81
C LYS A 177 37.00 -9.88 -7.45
N GLU A 178 35.91 -9.30 -7.92
CA GLU A 178 35.95 -8.08 -8.72
C GLU A 178 35.50 -6.81 -7.96
N THR A 179 34.98 -6.95 -6.73
CA THR A 179 34.46 -5.80 -5.96
C THR A 179 34.86 -5.87 -4.48
N ASP A 180 34.85 -4.72 -3.82
CA ASP A 180 34.97 -4.57 -2.36
C ASP A 180 33.60 -4.49 -1.65
N LEU A 181 32.50 -4.81 -2.37
CA LEU A 181 31.14 -4.83 -1.80
C LEU A 181 30.97 -5.94 -0.75
N ARG A 182 30.20 -5.65 0.29
CA ARG A 182 29.70 -6.66 1.21
C ARG A 182 28.55 -7.44 0.56
N GLU A 183 28.31 -8.67 1.00
CA GLU A 183 27.26 -9.52 0.46
C GLU A 183 25.86 -8.87 0.50
N GLY A 184 25.52 -8.19 1.59
CA GLY A 184 24.25 -7.48 1.73
C GLY A 184 24.08 -6.34 0.72
N GLU A 185 25.15 -5.58 0.46
CA GLU A 185 25.14 -4.49 -0.53
C GLU A 185 24.98 -5.05 -1.95
N MET A 186 25.73 -6.11 -2.27
CA MET A 186 25.59 -6.82 -3.54
C MET A 186 24.17 -7.29 -3.76
N ARG A 187 23.57 -7.98 -2.77
CA ARG A 187 22.18 -8.47 -2.86
C ARG A 187 21.18 -7.33 -3.07
N GLN A 188 21.34 -6.20 -2.38
CA GLN A 188 20.48 -5.02 -2.55
C GLN A 188 20.57 -4.44 -3.96
N ILE A 189 21.79 -4.31 -4.50
CA ILE A 189 22.00 -3.79 -5.86
C ILE A 189 21.36 -4.72 -6.89
N VAL A 190 21.59 -6.02 -6.78
CA VAL A 190 21.03 -7.04 -7.66
C VAL A 190 19.50 -7.05 -7.60
N SER A 191 18.93 -7.04 -6.40
CA SER A 191 17.48 -6.99 -6.19
C SER A 191 16.86 -5.74 -6.83
N ARG A 192 17.46 -4.56 -6.61
CA ARG A 192 16.99 -3.30 -7.21
C ARG A 192 17.02 -3.32 -8.74
N ILE A 193 18.08 -3.85 -9.33
CA ILE A 193 18.17 -4.04 -10.78
C ILE A 193 17.09 -5.01 -11.25
N GLY A 194 16.92 -6.13 -10.55
CA GLY A 194 15.95 -7.17 -10.88
C GLY A 194 14.52 -6.64 -10.91
N LEU A 195 14.10 -5.89 -9.89
CA LEU A 195 12.78 -5.28 -9.80
C LEU A 195 12.50 -4.37 -11.02
N VAL A 196 13.40 -3.44 -11.32
CA VAL A 196 13.21 -2.50 -12.45
C VAL A 196 13.21 -3.25 -13.78
N VAL A 197 14.11 -4.18 -13.96
CA VAL A 197 14.23 -4.99 -15.21
C VAL A 197 12.96 -5.81 -15.44
N ALA A 198 12.35 -6.34 -14.40
CA ALA A 198 11.10 -7.12 -14.51
C ALA A 198 9.91 -6.25 -14.95
N GLN A 199 9.79 -5.03 -14.42
CA GLN A 199 8.67 -4.13 -14.71
C GLN A 199 8.84 -3.33 -16.01
N LEU A 200 10.07 -3.07 -16.44
CA LEU A 200 10.36 -2.18 -17.56
C LEU A 200 9.72 -2.59 -18.90
N PRO A 201 9.64 -3.88 -19.30
CA PRO A 201 8.94 -4.27 -20.52
C PRO A 201 7.45 -3.89 -20.51
N ALA A 202 6.77 -4.05 -19.38
CA ALA A 202 5.37 -3.68 -19.21
C ALA A 202 5.19 -2.16 -19.27
N ALA A 203 6.04 -1.39 -18.59
CA ALA A 203 6.04 0.07 -18.66
C ALA A 203 6.29 0.59 -20.09
N ILE A 204 7.19 -0.04 -20.84
CA ILE A 204 7.44 0.28 -22.27
C ILE A 204 6.19 0.00 -23.13
N ARG A 205 5.49 -1.13 -22.89
CA ARG A 205 4.24 -1.44 -23.60
C ARG A 205 3.17 -0.44 -23.27
N GLN A 206 2.93 -0.15 -21.99
CA GLN A 206 1.96 0.86 -21.53
C GLN A 206 2.20 2.22 -22.21
N ALA A 207 3.44 2.73 -22.18
CA ALA A 207 3.78 3.98 -22.82
C ALA A 207 3.52 3.96 -24.33
N HIS A 208 3.79 2.81 -24.99
CA HIS A 208 3.52 2.64 -26.42
C HIS A 208 2.02 2.69 -26.72
N GLU A 209 1.21 1.90 -25.99
CA GLU A 209 -0.22 1.86 -26.20
C GLU A 209 -0.86 3.23 -26.01
N ARG A 210 -0.51 3.93 -24.94
CA ARG A 210 -1.13 5.23 -24.61
C ARG A 210 -0.66 6.40 -25.47
N ILE A 211 0.61 6.43 -25.91
CA ILE A 211 1.17 7.61 -26.59
C ILE A 211 1.30 7.39 -28.11
N ILE A 212 1.68 6.18 -28.54
CA ILE A 212 1.80 5.87 -29.97
C ILE A 212 0.52 5.27 -30.52
N GLY A 213 -0.03 4.28 -29.81
CA GLY A 213 -1.25 3.61 -30.17
C GLY A 213 -2.52 4.41 -29.90
N GLU A 214 -2.46 5.42 -29.04
CA GLU A 214 -3.59 6.27 -28.61
C GLU A 214 -4.74 5.43 -28.03
N ARG A 215 -4.39 4.31 -27.38
CA ARG A 215 -5.31 3.37 -26.74
C ARG A 215 -5.36 3.56 -25.24
N LEU A 216 -6.51 3.29 -24.66
CA LEU A 216 -6.66 3.23 -23.20
C LEU A 216 -6.01 1.95 -22.65
N VAL A 217 -5.31 2.07 -21.53
CA VAL A 217 -4.87 0.95 -20.72
C VAL A 217 -5.78 0.88 -19.51
N GLU A 218 -6.35 -0.29 -19.24
CA GLU A 218 -7.23 -0.49 -18.09
C GLU A 218 -6.50 -0.25 -16.78
N ASN A 219 -7.20 0.22 -15.74
CA ASN A 219 -6.58 0.57 -14.46
C ASN A 219 -5.86 -0.61 -13.81
N ARG A 220 -6.36 -1.84 -14.00
CA ARG A 220 -5.76 -3.06 -13.48
C ARG A 220 -4.42 -3.41 -14.12
N ASP A 221 -4.18 -2.97 -15.37
CA ASP A 221 -2.99 -3.32 -16.15
C ASP A 221 -1.94 -2.21 -16.13
N LYS A 222 -2.23 -1.11 -15.40
CA LYS A 222 -1.32 0.02 -15.33
C LYS A 222 -0.12 -0.25 -14.42
N ILE A 223 1.06 -0.01 -14.94
CA ILE A 223 2.28 0.09 -14.15
C ILE A 223 2.33 1.50 -13.55
N LEU A 224 2.28 1.60 -12.25
CA LEU A 224 2.26 2.86 -11.50
C LEU A 224 3.63 3.17 -10.90
N SER A 225 4.39 2.13 -10.53
CA SER A 225 5.73 2.21 -10.00
C SER A 225 6.60 1.09 -10.54
N LEU A 226 7.90 1.34 -10.64
CA LEU A 226 8.91 0.31 -10.97
C LEU A 226 9.49 -0.34 -9.70
N TYR A 227 9.14 0.20 -8.54
CA TYR A 227 9.69 -0.20 -7.24
C TYR A 227 8.67 -0.89 -6.36
N GLU A 228 7.41 -0.52 -6.51
CA GLU A 228 6.26 -1.05 -5.79
C GLU A 228 5.25 -1.60 -6.81
N PRO A 229 5.40 -2.87 -7.25
CA PRO A 229 4.55 -3.45 -8.29
C PRO A 229 3.10 -3.68 -7.83
N ASP A 230 2.89 -3.82 -6.51
CA ASP A 230 1.62 -4.23 -5.91
C ASP A 230 0.68 -3.06 -5.59
N ILE A 231 0.90 -1.89 -6.22
CA ILE A 231 0.04 -0.72 -6.03
C ILE A 231 -0.94 -0.57 -7.19
N HIS A 232 -2.14 -0.06 -6.87
CA HIS A 232 -3.25 0.01 -7.81
C HIS A 232 -3.84 1.41 -7.93
N VAL A 233 -4.58 1.63 -9.02
CA VAL A 233 -5.43 2.81 -9.18
C VAL A 233 -6.73 2.58 -8.40
N ILE A 234 -6.98 3.39 -7.40
CA ILE A 234 -8.20 3.35 -6.60
C ILE A 234 -9.07 4.54 -7.00
N VAL A 235 -10.20 4.26 -7.65
CA VAL A 235 -11.18 5.27 -8.06
C VAL A 235 -12.03 5.63 -6.85
N ARG A 236 -12.03 6.90 -6.46
CA ARG A 236 -12.74 7.37 -5.26
C ARG A 236 -14.02 8.12 -5.56
N ASN A 237 -14.12 8.76 -6.72
CA ASN A 237 -15.25 9.62 -7.10
C ASN A 237 -15.62 10.67 -6.02
N LYS A 238 -14.62 11.14 -5.26
CA LYS A 238 -14.80 12.16 -4.23
C LYS A 238 -14.35 13.52 -4.74
N ALA A 239 -15.03 14.58 -4.30
CA ALA A 239 -14.58 15.95 -4.54
C ALA A 239 -13.14 16.11 -4.00
N GLY A 240 -12.19 16.49 -4.85
CA GLY A 240 -10.78 16.73 -4.50
C GLY A 240 -9.80 15.58 -4.80
N ALA A 241 -10.26 14.34 -5.02
CA ALA A 241 -9.40 13.26 -5.49
C ALA A 241 -10.24 12.21 -6.24
N GLU A 242 -10.24 12.29 -7.57
CA GLU A 242 -10.93 11.33 -8.43
C GLU A 242 -10.27 9.95 -8.34
N VAL A 243 -8.94 9.92 -8.28
CA VAL A 243 -8.14 8.70 -8.16
C VAL A 243 -7.05 8.84 -7.12
N GLU A 244 -6.77 7.75 -6.42
CA GLU A 244 -5.64 7.57 -5.51
C GLU A 244 -4.78 6.38 -6.00
N PHE A 245 -3.49 6.40 -5.68
CA PHE A 245 -2.56 5.32 -6.00
C PHE A 245 -2.08 4.67 -4.70
N GLY A 246 -2.23 3.36 -4.60
CA GLY A 246 -1.89 2.62 -3.39
C GLY A 246 -2.67 1.33 -3.26
N ASN A 247 -2.84 0.87 -2.03
CA ASN A 247 -3.53 -0.37 -1.69
C ASN A 247 -4.78 -0.10 -0.85
N THR A 248 -5.81 -0.91 -1.03
CA THR A 248 -7.03 -0.83 -0.23
C THR A 248 -6.77 -1.49 1.12
N LEU A 249 -6.97 -0.74 2.19
CA LEU A 249 -7.00 -1.24 3.56
C LEU A 249 -8.45 -1.30 4.03
N PHE A 250 -8.92 -2.50 4.31
CA PHE A 250 -10.16 -2.75 5.02
C PHE A 250 -9.90 -2.76 6.52
N LEU A 251 -10.78 -2.13 7.28
CA LEU A 251 -10.76 -2.11 8.74
C LEU A 251 -12.15 -2.39 9.29
N ALA A 252 -12.19 -3.15 10.37
CA ALA A 252 -13.39 -3.36 11.14
C ALA A 252 -13.14 -3.00 12.60
N GLU A 253 -14.07 -2.26 13.19
CA GLU A 253 -14.02 -1.90 14.60
C GLU A 253 -15.30 -2.30 15.34
N GLN A 254 -15.18 -2.61 16.61
CA GLN A 254 -16.32 -2.79 17.49
C GLN A 254 -16.82 -1.44 18.06
N LYS A 255 -17.89 -1.47 18.81
CA LYS A 255 -18.64 -0.31 19.34
C LYS A 255 -17.74 0.74 20.02
N ASP A 256 -16.77 0.32 20.83
CA ASP A 256 -15.92 1.24 21.62
C ASP A 256 -14.66 1.64 20.86
N GLY A 257 -14.49 1.15 19.62
CA GLY A 257 -13.48 1.58 18.67
C GLY A 257 -12.20 0.77 18.70
N LEU A 258 -12.21 -0.41 19.27
CA LEU A 258 -11.15 -1.38 19.08
C LEU A 258 -11.21 -1.91 17.64
N ILE A 259 -10.09 -1.87 16.92
CA ILE A 259 -9.97 -2.49 15.60
C ILE A 259 -9.83 -3.99 15.81
N VAL A 260 -10.85 -4.72 15.37
CA VAL A 260 -10.97 -6.17 15.58
C VAL A 260 -10.54 -6.98 14.37
N ASP A 261 -10.62 -6.42 13.17
CA ASP A 261 -10.13 -7.08 11.95
C ASP A 261 -9.58 -6.05 10.95
N TRP A 262 -8.71 -6.54 10.09
CA TRP A 262 -8.11 -5.75 9.02
C TRP A 262 -7.71 -6.64 7.83
N LYS A 263 -7.65 -6.04 6.65
CA LYS A 263 -7.07 -6.67 5.45
C LYS A 263 -6.47 -5.60 4.55
N LEU A 264 -5.17 -5.74 4.26
CA LEU A 264 -4.51 -4.98 3.21
C LEU A 264 -4.57 -5.80 1.91
N GLU A 265 -5.25 -5.28 0.90
CA GLU A 265 -5.30 -5.91 -0.41
C GLU A 265 -4.06 -5.48 -1.21
N LYS A 266 -3.14 -6.41 -1.44
CA LYS A 266 -1.96 -6.25 -2.29
C LYS A 266 -2.27 -6.49 -3.78
N GLU A 267 -3.41 -7.08 -4.04
CA GLU A 267 -3.98 -7.24 -5.37
C GLU A 267 -5.13 -6.24 -5.56
N ILE A 268 -5.76 -6.27 -6.73
CA ILE A 268 -6.95 -5.46 -6.98
C ILE A 268 -8.01 -5.83 -5.96
N SER A 269 -8.53 -4.84 -5.26
CA SER A 269 -9.51 -5.06 -4.21
C SER A 269 -10.74 -5.80 -4.73
N ARG A 270 -11.14 -6.82 -3.99
CA ARG A 270 -12.37 -7.59 -4.24
C ARG A 270 -13.65 -6.78 -3.98
N GLY A 271 -13.49 -5.55 -3.48
CA GLY A 271 -14.58 -4.64 -3.13
C GLY A 271 -15.08 -4.82 -1.69
N ASP A 272 -15.69 -3.77 -1.17
CA ASP A 272 -16.08 -3.61 0.22
C ASP A 272 -16.97 -4.76 0.72
N ILE A 273 -17.92 -5.18 -0.11
CA ILE A 273 -18.87 -6.26 0.20
C ILE A 273 -18.16 -7.60 0.41
N ALA A 274 -17.24 -7.94 -0.49
CA ALA A 274 -16.49 -9.20 -0.39
C ALA A 274 -15.56 -9.20 0.82
N LEU A 275 -14.94 -8.05 1.13
CA LEU A 275 -14.09 -7.88 2.30
C LEU A 275 -14.87 -8.04 3.61
N MET A 276 -16.03 -7.40 3.74
CA MET A 276 -16.92 -7.55 4.89
C MET A 276 -17.37 -8.98 5.06
N LYS A 277 -17.87 -9.62 3.99
CA LYS A 277 -18.33 -11.02 4.02
C LYS A 277 -17.22 -12.01 4.38
N ALA A 278 -15.98 -11.71 4.04
CA ALA A 278 -14.83 -12.53 4.44
C ALA A 278 -14.37 -12.25 5.88
N SER A 279 -14.61 -11.04 6.40
CA SER A 279 -14.25 -10.64 7.76
C SER A 279 -15.19 -11.24 8.81
N LEU A 280 -16.49 -11.21 8.61
CA LEU A 280 -17.49 -11.64 9.59
C LEU A 280 -17.29 -13.08 10.09
N PRO A 281 -17.03 -14.11 9.25
CA PRO A 281 -16.71 -15.45 9.74
C PRO A 281 -15.42 -15.53 10.55
N ARG A 282 -14.40 -14.71 10.22
CA ARG A 282 -13.18 -14.64 11.05
C ARG A 282 -13.49 -14.09 12.43
N MET A 283 -14.31 -13.06 12.50
CA MET A 283 -14.72 -12.47 13.78
C MET A 283 -15.52 -13.46 14.61
N LYS A 284 -16.44 -14.21 13.99
CA LYS A 284 -17.14 -15.30 14.68
C LYS A 284 -16.16 -16.34 15.26
N ALA A 285 -15.11 -16.69 14.52
CA ALA A 285 -14.09 -17.63 14.98
C ALA A 285 -13.25 -17.09 16.17
N VAL A 286 -13.08 -15.77 16.27
CA VAL A 286 -12.33 -15.13 17.36
C VAL A 286 -13.20 -14.89 18.59
N PHE A 287 -14.44 -14.39 18.39
CA PHE A 287 -15.32 -13.93 19.48
C PHE A 287 -16.43 -14.95 19.86
N GLY A 288 -16.54 -16.07 19.15
CA GLY A 288 -17.53 -17.13 19.39
C GLY A 288 -18.81 -16.97 18.58
N ASP A 289 -19.31 -15.73 18.39
CA ASP A 289 -20.53 -15.43 17.67
C ASP A 289 -20.36 -14.29 16.64
N TYR A 290 -21.37 -14.17 15.78
CA TYR A 290 -21.49 -12.99 14.92
C TYR A 290 -21.86 -11.75 15.75
N PRO A 291 -21.53 -10.53 15.24
CA PRO A 291 -21.99 -9.31 15.89
C PRO A 291 -23.51 -9.18 15.82
N ASP A 292 -24.11 -8.52 16.81
CA ASP A 292 -25.56 -8.26 16.82
C ASP A 292 -25.99 -7.40 15.64
N SER A 293 -25.16 -6.41 15.27
CA SER A 293 -25.41 -5.52 14.16
C SER A 293 -24.15 -5.18 13.37
N VAL A 294 -24.31 -4.98 12.06
CA VAL A 294 -23.24 -4.60 11.12
C VAL A 294 -23.58 -3.27 10.47
N GLY A 295 -22.67 -2.31 10.60
CA GLY A 295 -22.74 -1.00 9.96
C GLY A 295 -21.59 -0.78 8.97
N GLY A 296 -21.84 0.06 7.99
CA GLY A 296 -20.89 0.45 6.96
C GLY A 296 -21.42 1.59 6.11
N ASP A 297 -20.59 2.09 5.21
CA ASP A 297 -21.02 3.11 4.25
C ASP A 297 -21.83 2.50 3.08
N ARG A 298 -22.19 3.33 2.11
CA ARG A 298 -22.97 2.91 0.91
C ARG A 298 -22.24 1.89 0.03
N GLY A 299 -20.89 1.81 0.13
CA GLY A 299 -20.07 0.85 -0.59
C GLY A 299 -20.39 -0.60 -0.21
N PHE A 300 -20.76 -0.81 1.06
CA PHE A 300 -21.12 -2.13 1.59
C PHE A 300 -22.57 -2.54 1.29
N ALA A 301 -23.44 -1.60 0.85
CA ALA A 301 -24.84 -1.88 0.59
C ALA A 301 -25.04 -2.62 -0.73
N SER A 302 -25.57 -3.84 -0.66
CA SER A 302 -25.99 -4.65 -1.82
C SER A 302 -27.03 -5.68 -1.41
N LYS A 303 -27.77 -6.22 -2.39
CA LYS A 303 -28.67 -7.35 -2.16
C LYS A 303 -27.94 -8.52 -1.49
N ALA A 304 -26.73 -8.86 -1.97
CA ALA A 304 -25.94 -9.94 -1.42
C ALA A 304 -25.47 -9.72 0.02
N SER A 305 -25.21 -8.46 0.45
CA SER A 305 -24.91 -8.16 1.86
C SER A 305 -26.16 -8.30 2.72
N HIS A 306 -27.30 -7.77 2.28
CA HIS A 306 -28.56 -7.88 3.03
C HIS A 306 -29.01 -9.33 3.22
N GLU A 307 -28.94 -10.14 2.15
CA GLU A 307 -29.24 -11.57 2.21
C GLU A 307 -28.32 -12.32 3.18
N PHE A 308 -27.02 -12.03 3.15
CA PHE A 308 -26.06 -12.63 4.07
C PHE A 308 -26.36 -12.26 5.53
N LEU A 309 -26.55 -10.98 5.83
CA LEU A 309 -26.85 -10.51 7.19
C LEU A 309 -28.18 -11.08 7.71
N SER A 310 -29.20 -11.12 6.85
CA SER A 310 -30.51 -11.71 7.21
C SER A 310 -30.40 -13.19 7.50
N LYS A 311 -29.66 -13.95 6.68
CA LYS A 311 -29.43 -15.39 6.86
C LYS A 311 -28.76 -15.68 8.21
N GLU A 312 -27.75 -14.89 8.56
CA GLU A 312 -27.00 -15.04 9.82
C GLU A 312 -27.68 -14.35 11.02
N LYS A 313 -28.90 -13.80 10.84
CA LYS A 313 -29.71 -13.09 11.87
C LYS A 313 -28.99 -11.85 12.45
N ILE A 314 -28.16 -11.20 11.65
CA ILE A 314 -27.44 -9.98 12.01
C ILE A 314 -28.27 -8.76 11.62
N VAL A 315 -28.42 -7.80 12.53
CA VAL A 315 -29.14 -6.55 12.24
C VAL A 315 -28.35 -5.73 11.22
N ASP A 316 -28.98 -5.46 10.09
CA ASP A 316 -28.41 -4.65 9.03
C ASP A 316 -28.50 -3.15 9.37
N ALA A 317 -27.37 -2.57 9.71
CA ALA A 317 -27.20 -1.13 9.95
C ALA A 317 -26.33 -0.45 8.88
N ILE A 318 -26.15 -1.08 7.71
CA ILE A 318 -25.40 -0.50 6.57
C ILE A 318 -26.19 0.68 5.99
N CYS A 319 -25.49 1.76 5.60
CA CYS A 319 -26.09 2.92 4.95
C CYS A 319 -26.63 2.53 3.56
N PRO A 320 -27.93 2.63 3.30
CA PRO A 320 -28.50 2.29 2.00
C PRO A 320 -28.06 3.26 0.92
N ARG A 321 -28.03 2.78 -0.34
CA ARG A 321 -27.70 3.63 -1.51
C ARG A 321 -28.84 4.57 -1.87
N ASP A 322 -30.09 4.11 -1.74
CA ASP A 322 -31.26 4.90 -2.02
C ASP A 322 -31.52 5.96 -0.92
N PRO A 323 -31.57 7.26 -1.27
CA PRO A 323 -31.84 8.34 -0.31
C PRO A 323 -33.21 8.24 0.38
N HIS A 324 -34.24 7.72 -0.31
CA HIS A 324 -35.58 7.57 0.26
C HIS A 324 -35.57 6.49 1.33
N VAL A 325 -34.95 5.34 1.05
CA VAL A 325 -34.78 4.26 2.05
C VAL A 325 -33.96 4.76 3.23
N LEU A 326 -32.91 5.55 2.98
CA LEU A 326 -32.11 6.14 4.07
C LEU A 326 -32.96 7.05 4.95
N LYS A 327 -33.79 7.92 4.36
CA LYS A 327 -34.69 8.83 5.12
C LYS A 327 -35.64 8.07 6.00
N GLU A 328 -36.23 6.99 5.51
CA GLU A 328 -37.11 6.12 6.32
C GLU A 328 -36.35 5.42 7.44
N ARG A 329 -35.20 4.78 7.15
CA ARG A 329 -34.38 4.11 8.14
C ARG A 329 -33.86 5.05 9.24
N MET A 330 -33.59 6.33 8.91
CA MET A 330 -33.16 7.36 9.87
C MET A 330 -34.24 7.74 10.90
N LYS A 331 -35.50 7.38 10.70
CA LYS A 331 -36.58 7.51 11.72
C LYS A 331 -36.33 6.56 12.89
N ASN A 332 -35.69 5.41 12.66
CA ASN A 332 -35.31 4.47 13.70
C ASN A 332 -34.16 5.05 14.56
N PRO A 333 -34.34 5.22 15.87
CA PRO A 333 -33.31 5.83 16.74
C PRO A 333 -32.01 5.00 16.79
N THR A 334 -32.10 3.66 16.78
CA THR A 334 -30.95 2.76 16.82
C THR A 334 -30.13 2.87 15.53
N PHE A 335 -30.78 2.81 14.38
CA PHE A 335 -30.12 3.02 13.09
C PHE A 335 -29.42 4.40 13.01
N ARG A 336 -30.12 5.46 13.43
CA ARG A 336 -29.56 6.82 13.47
C ARG A 336 -28.36 6.91 14.39
N LYS A 337 -28.38 6.28 15.58
CA LYS A 337 -27.25 6.24 16.51
C LYS A 337 -26.04 5.53 15.87
N THR A 338 -26.26 4.40 15.21
CA THR A 338 -25.21 3.65 14.49
C THR A 338 -24.59 4.47 13.36
N GLN A 339 -25.41 5.17 12.55
CA GLN A 339 -24.89 6.03 11.50
C GLN A 339 -24.05 7.20 12.03
N LYS A 340 -24.45 7.79 13.18
CA LYS A 340 -23.63 8.80 13.87
C LYS A 340 -22.33 8.22 14.39
N ARG A 341 -22.36 6.99 14.94
CA ARG A 341 -21.16 6.31 15.45
C ARG A 341 -20.14 6.03 14.34
N ARG A 342 -20.59 5.75 13.10
CA ARG A 342 -19.74 5.51 11.95
C ARG A 342 -18.76 6.67 11.66
N SER A 343 -19.13 7.92 11.94
CA SER A 343 -18.23 9.06 11.75
C SER A 343 -16.96 8.97 12.61
N GLN A 344 -17.01 8.28 13.73
CA GLN A 344 -15.83 8.04 14.57
C GLN A 344 -14.87 7.03 13.93
N THR A 345 -15.38 6.06 13.15
CA THR A 345 -14.54 5.14 12.35
C THR A 345 -13.70 5.91 11.33
N GLU A 346 -14.31 6.88 10.64
CA GLU A 346 -13.59 7.77 9.72
C GLU A 346 -12.50 8.58 10.46
N GLY A 347 -12.80 9.08 11.68
CA GLY A 347 -11.84 9.76 12.54
C GLY A 347 -10.66 8.86 12.92
N ARG A 348 -10.90 7.60 13.28
CA ARG A 348 -9.84 6.62 13.61
C ARG A 348 -8.96 6.28 12.43
N ILE A 349 -9.56 6.09 11.25
CA ILE A 349 -8.82 5.93 10.00
C ILE A 349 -7.91 7.15 9.76
N GLY A 350 -8.40 8.35 10.04
CA GLY A 350 -7.61 9.59 10.01
C GLY A 350 -6.41 9.55 10.96
N ILE A 351 -6.62 9.11 12.20
CA ILE A 351 -5.56 8.94 13.21
C ILE A 351 -4.54 7.89 12.75
N LEU A 352 -5.01 6.73 12.28
CA LEU A 352 -4.13 5.67 11.76
C LEU A 352 -3.24 6.19 10.65
N LYS A 353 -3.82 6.86 9.65
CA LYS A 353 -3.08 7.39 8.50
C LYS A 353 -2.10 8.49 8.88
N ASN A 354 -2.50 9.42 9.74
CA ASN A 354 -1.67 10.58 10.07
C ASN A 354 -0.57 10.23 11.09
N ASN A 355 -0.91 9.41 12.08
CA ASN A 355 -0.04 9.18 13.22
C ASN A 355 0.85 7.96 13.06
N PHE A 356 0.40 6.93 12.34
CA PHE A 356 1.10 5.66 12.25
C PHE A 356 1.66 5.39 10.84
N LEU A 357 0.83 5.48 9.81
CA LEU A 357 1.23 5.14 8.44
C LEU A 357 1.96 6.29 7.72
N GLY A 358 1.55 7.55 7.95
CA GLY A 358 1.99 8.69 7.15
C GLY A 358 1.11 8.93 5.92
N ARG A 359 1.35 10.10 5.25
CA ARG A 359 0.61 10.46 4.02
C ARG A 359 1.54 11.16 3.04
N PRO A 360 2.13 10.48 2.09
CA PRO A 360 2.05 9.05 1.77
C PRO A 360 2.74 8.17 2.81
N LEU A 361 2.54 6.85 2.69
CA LEU A 361 3.25 5.89 3.52
C LEU A 361 4.77 6.06 3.30
N LEU A 362 5.51 6.32 4.37
CA LEU A 362 6.94 6.61 4.29
C LEU A 362 7.82 5.37 4.48
N SER A 363 7.23 4.19 4.69
CA SER A 363 7.98 2.94 4.70
C SER A 363 8.36 2.59 3.27
N GLU A 364 9.63 2.46 3.00
CA GLU A 364 10.09 1.74 1.81
C GLU A 364 9.60 0.30 1.94
N GLY A 365 8.87 -0.19 0.94
CA GLY A 365 8.31 -1.52 0.89
C GLY A 365 9.38 -2.61 0.86
#